data_77ffb28a508f8ed8d91409e80d7b70cb
#
_entry.id   77ffb28a508f8ed8d91409e80d7b70cb
#
_cell.length_a   1.000
_cell.length_b   1.000
_cell.length_c   1.000
_cell.angle_alpha   90.00
_cell.angle_beta   90.00
_cell.angle_gamma   90.00
#
_symmetry.space_group_name_H-M   'P 1'
#
loop_
_entity.id
_entity.type
_entity.pdbx_description
1 polymer ?
#
loop_
_entity_poly.entity_id
_entity_poly.type
_entity_poly.pdbx_seq_one_letter_code
_entity_poly.pdbx_strand_id
1 'polypeptide(L)'
;VAIGKGGKDIAVGDALNHVYGYATGLDMTRRDLQLDARDKGRPWEFGKSFALSAPVGAISRAAQAGHVSEGAISVTVNGGPRQSSDVAKLIWSVPECIAYLSEYETLEPGDLIMTGTPEGVNAVVAGDVMQGDIAGLAGITVTVRA
;
A
#
# COMPACT_ATOMS: atom_id res chain seq x y z
N VAL A 1 0.97 5.69 0.81
CA VAL A 1 1.45 7.05 1.10
C VAL A 1 2.06 7.63 -0.15
N ALA A 2 1.66 8.84 -0.53
CA ALA A 2 2.25 9.58 -1.64
C ALA A 2 3.23 10.63 -1.11
N ILE A 3 4.44 10.66 -1.65
CA ILE A 3 5.48 11.63 -1.29
C ILE A 3 5.26 12.92 -2.08
N GLY A 4 5.32 14.05 -1.41
CA GLY A 4 5.17 15.40 -2.00
C GLY A 4 6.44 16.22 -1.97
N LYS A 5 7.33 15.94 -1.04
CA LYS A 5 8.64 16.57 -0.91
C LYS A 5 9.71 15.49 -0.85
N GLY A 6 10.64 15.52 -1.77
CA GLY A 6 11.76 14.57 -1.80
C GLY A 6 12.73 14.76 -0.64
N GLY A 7 13.56 13.75 -0.40
CA GLY A 7 14.59 13.82 0.63
C GLY A 7 15.37 12.52 0.78
N LYS A 8 16.52 12.62 1.43
CA LYS A 8 17.43 11.55 1.81
C LYS A 8 17.69 11.65 3.31
N ASP A 9 17.87 10.53 4.01
CA ASP A 9 18.16 10.48 5.45
C ASP A 9 17.16 11.29 6.29
N ILE A 10 15.85 11.12 5.98
CA ILE A 10 14.76 11.87 6.61
C ILE A 10 14.58 11.37 8.05
N ALA A 11 14.66 12.27 9.02
CA ALA A 11 14.39 11.92 10.41
C ALA A 11 12.91 11.55 10.62
N VAL A 12 12.62 10.59 11.50
CA VAL A 12 11.23 10.16 11.81
C VAL A 12 10.33 11.35 12.18
N GLY A 13 10.88 12.31 12.97
CA GLY A 13 10.13 13.50 13.40
C GLY A 13 9.76 14.46 12.26
N ASP A 14 10.46 14.41 11.13
CA ASP A 14 10.23 15.26 9.96
C ASP A 14 9.48 14.54 8.83
N ALA A 15 9.32 13.23 8.94
CA ALA A 15 8.84 12.38 7.86
C ALA A 15 7.44 12.79 7.33
N LEU A 16 6.52 13.19 8.21
CA LEU A 16 5.19 13.62 7.80
C LEU A 16 5.20 14.91 6.98
N ASN A 17 6.24 15.76 7.09
CA ASN A 17 6.40 16.95 6.27
C ASN A 17 6.70 16.62 4.79
N HIS A 18 7.04 15.37 4.48
CA HIS A 18 7.30 14.87 3.14
C HIS A 18 6.05 14.26 2.47
N VAL A 19 4.98 14.03 3.24
CA VAL A 19 3.75 13.39 2.75
C VAL A 19 2.88 14.39 2.00
N TYR A 20 2.53 14.07 0.75
CA TYR A 20 1.50 14.76 -0.01
C TYR A 20 0.10 14.32 0.39
N GLY A 21 -0.10 13.00 0.56
CA GLY A 21 -1.39 12.45 0.88
C GLY A 21 -1.40 10.92 0.97
N TYR A 22 -2.60 10.39 1.06
CA TYR A 22 -2.87 8.98 1.27
C TYR A 22 -3.88 8.47 0.25
N ALA A 23 -3.77 7.21 -0.11
CA ALA A 23 -4.73 6.54 -0.97
C ALA A 23 -4.94 5.09 -0.53
N THR A 24 -6.12 4.57 -0.79
CA THR A 24 -6.35 3.12 -0.74
C THR A 24 -5.67 2.48 -1.93
N GLY A 25 -4.86 1.45 -1.69
CA GLY A 25 -4.16 0.71 -2.75
C GLY A 25 -4.29 -0.79 -2.54
N LEU A 26 -4.11 -1.56 -3.62
CA LEU A 26 -4.07 -3.02 -3.58
C LEU A 26 -2.69 -3.49 -4.05
N ASP A 27 -2.08 -4.39 -3.29
CA ASP A 27 -0.79 -5.01 -3.59
C ASP A 27 -1.04 -6.39 -4.22
N MET A 28 -1.23 -6.41 -5.55
CA MET A 28 -1.48 -7.64 -6.29
C MET A 28 -0.22 -8.49 -6.36
N THR A 29 -0.39 -9.80 -6.23
CA THR A 29 0.74 -10.72 -6.15
C THR A 29 0.52 -11.93 -7.03
N ARG A 30 1.49 -12.25 -7.90
CA ARG A 30 1.61 -13.56 -8.54
C ARG A 30 2.23 -14.51 -7.54
N ARG A 31 1.37 -15.16 -6.75
CA ARG A 31 1.79 -15.90 -5.56
C ARG A 31 2.68 -17.10 -5.88
N ASP A 32 2.43 -17.78 -6.98
CA ASP A 32 3.24 -18.89 -7.50
C ASP A 32 4.68 -18.44 -7.77
N LEU A 33 4.87 -17.32 -8.47
CA LEU A 33 6.20 -16.79 -8.76
C LEU A 33 6.91 -16.28 -7.50
N GLN A 34 6.17 -15.66 -6.57
CA GLN A 34 6.73 -15.23 -5.29
C GLN A 34 7.22 -16.42 -4.47
N LEU A 35 6.43 -17.50 -4.39
CA LEU A 35 6.78 -18.70 -3.64
C LEU A 35 8.00 -19.41 -4.26
N ASP A 36 8.04 -19.56 -5.59
CA ASP A 36 9.18 -20.14 -6.29
C ASP A 36 10.47 -19.31 -6.03
N ALA A 37 10.38 -17.99 -6.08
CA ALA A 37 11.51 -17.13 -5.79
C ALA A 37 11.96 -17.24 -4.33
N ARG A 38 11.01 -17.24 -3.37
CA ARG A 38 11.28 -17.40 -1.94
C ARG A 38 12.01 -18.70 -1.65
N ASP A 39 11.52 -19.81 -2.19
CA ASP A 39 12.07 -21.15 -1.92
C ASP A 39 13.49 -21.32 -2.50
N LYS A 40 13.85 -20.49 -3.48
CA LYS A 40 15.18 -20.43 -4.10
C LYS A 40 16.06 -19.27 -3.57
N GLY A 41 15.62 -18.54 -2.56
CA GLY A 41 16.34 -17.36 -2.03
C GLY A 41 16.56 -16.25 -3.07
N ARG A 42 15.63 -16.08 -4.02
CA ARG A 42 15.69 -15.09 -5.11
C ARG A 42 14.83 -13.86 -4.80
N PRO A 43 15.12 -12.72 -5.42
CA PRO A 43 14.26 -11.55 -5.37
C PRO A 43 12.84 -11.84 -5.88
N TRP A 44 11.85 -11.06 -5.37
CA TRP A 44 10.42 -11.33 -5.61
C TRP A 44 9.81 -10.50 -6.76
N GLU A 45 10.62 -9.76 -7.52
CA GLU A 45 10.15 -8.78 -8.50
C GLU A 45 9.13 -9.36 -9.48
N PHE A 46 9.36 -10.56 -10.03
CA PHE A 46 8.42 -11.17 -10.97
C PHE A 46 7.06 -11.48 -10.35
N GLY A 47 7.02 -11.70 -9.03
CA GLY A 47 5.80 -11.92 -8.27
C GLY A 47 5.11 -10.64 -7.80
N LYS A 48 5.86 -9.52 -7.71
CA LYS A 48 5.39 -8.27 -7.09
C LYS A 48 5.39 -7.07 -8.04
N SER A 49 6.40 -6.94 -8.92
CA SER A 49 6.59 -5.80 -9.79
C SER A 49 6.21 -6.15 -11.23
N PHE A 50 4.92 -6.27 -11.51
CA PHE A 50 4.38 -6.53 -12.85
C PHE A 50 3.35 -5.46 -13.23
N ALA A 51 3.00 -5.38 -14.52
CA ALA A 51 2.02 -4.41 -15.00
C ALA A 51 0.69 -4.54 -14.24
N LEU A 52 0.17 -3.42 -13.75
CA LEU A 52 -1.06 -3.32 -12.96
C LEU A 52 -1.01 -4.04 -11.60
N SER A 53 0.17 -4.29 -11.05
CA SER A 53 0.32 -4.96 -9.74
C SER A 53 -0.07 -4.07 -8.54
N ALA A 54 -0.10 -2.76 -8.70
CA ALA A 54 -0.40 -1.81 -7.63
C ALA A 54 -1.51 -0.81 -8.02
N PRO A 55 -2.78 -1.26 -8.12
CA PRO A 55 -3.90 -0.34 -8.31
C PRO A 55 -3.99 0.61 -7.11
N VAL A 56 -4.07 1.91 -7.38
CA VAL A 56 -4.15 2.96 -6.36
C VAL A 56 -5.37 3.85 -6.66
N GLY A 57 -6.17 4.11 -5.64
CA GLY A 57 -7.32 5.02 -5.71
C GLY A 57 -6.92 6.49 -5.73
N ALA A 58 -7.92 7.35 -5.66
CA ALA A 58 -7.68 8.79 -5.60
C ALA A 58 -6.90 9.17 -4.33
N ILE A 59 -5.89 10.04 -4.49
CA ILE A 59 -5.07 10.51 -3.37
C ILE A 59 -5.82 11.62 -2.63
N SER A 60 -6.08 11.39 -1.35
CA SER A 60 -6.58 12.40 -0.40
C SER A 60 -5.39 13.19 0.14
N ARG A 61 -5.38 14.51 -0.08
CA ARG A 61 -4.28 15.37 0.38
C ARG A 61 -4.20 15.39 1.91
N ALA A 62 -3.01 15.21 2.49
CA ALA A 62 -2.79 15.28 3.93
C ALA A 62 -3.22 16.64 4.54
N ALA A 63 -3.08 17.73 3.79
CA ALA A 63 -3.53 19.06 4.21
C ALA A 63 -5.07 19.17 4.39
N GLN A 64 -5.84 18.24 3.83
CA GLN A 64 -7.31 18.21 3.93
C GLN A 64 -7.81 17.08 4.83
N ALA A 65 -7.24 15.89 4.68
CA ALA A 65 -7.65 14.68 5.42
C ALA A 65 -6.94 14.51 6.77
N GLY A 66 -5.86 15.26 7.02
CA GLY A 66 -4.95 14.98 8.12
C GLY A 66 -4.00 13.82 7.82
N HIS A 67 -3.19 13.46 8.80
CA HIS A 67 -2.34 12.27 8.73
C HIS A 67 -3.09 11.04 9.25
N VAL A 68 -3.08 9.97 8.45
CA VAL A 68 -3.79 8.72 8.76
C VAL A 68 -2.88 7.85 9.63
N SER A 69 -3.28 7.65 10.90
CA SER A 69 -2.57 6.80 11.86
C SER A 69 -3.45 5.71 12.48
N GLU A 70 -4.77 5.79 12.28
CA GLU A 70 -5.76 4.86 12.79
C GLU A 70 -6.98 4.81 11.88
N GLY A 71 -7.87 3.87 12.10
CA GLY A 71 -9.13 3.71 11.38
C GLY A 71 -9.21 2.40 10.61
N ALA A 72 -10.44 2.00 10.32
CA ALA A 72 -10.72 0.72 9.65
C ALA A 72 -10.06 0.66 8.27
N ILE A 73 -9.43 -0.48 7.97
CA ILE A 73 -8.95 -0.87 6.64
C ILE A 73 -9.55 -2.21 6.27
N SER A 74 -10.12 -2.33 5.07
CA SER A 74 -10.79 -3.54 4.63
C SER A 74 -10.70 -3.79 3.14
N VAL A 75 -10.84 -5.07 2.76
CA VAL A 75 -11.05 -5.51 1.38
C VAL A 75 -12.20 -6.49 1.33
N THR A 76 -13.11 -6.31 0.37
CA THR A 76 -14.10 -7.31 -0.01
C THR A 76 -13.81 -7.85 -1.41
N VAL A 77 -14.25 -9.07 -1.68
CA VAL A 77 -14.23 -9.68 -3.03
C VAL A 77 -15.62 -10.19 -3.32
N ASN A 78 -16.25 -9.72 -4.41
CA ASN A 78 -17.63 -10.02 -4.79
C ASN A 78 -18.62 -9.77 -3.64
N GLY A 79 -18.37 -8.70 -2.85
CA GLY A 79 -19.18 -8.34 -1.68
C GLY A 79 -18.91 -9.17 -0.42
N GLY A 80 -18.11 -10.23 -0.51
CA GLY A 80 -17.70 -11.03 0.65
C GLY A 80 -16.45 -10.46 1.33
N PRO A 81 -16.40 -10.37 2.68
CA PRO A 81 -15.24 -9.85 3.40
C PRO A 81 -14.01 -10.75 3.19
N ARG A 82 -12.84 -10.14 3.00
CA ARG A 82 -11.54 -10.82 2.81
C ARG A 82 -10.51 -10.36 3.82
N GLN A 83 -10.34 -9.05 3.96
CA GLN A 83 -9.42 -8.46 4.92
C GLN A 83 -10.18 -7.43 5.74
N SER A 84 -9.89 -7.38 7.05
CA SER A 84 -10.47 -6.40 7.97
C SER A 84 -9.49 -6.16 9.11
N SER A 85 -9.09 -4.91 9.32
CA SER A 85 -8.16 -4.52 10.36
C SER A 85 -8.31 -3.03 10.69
N ASP A 86 -7.33 -2.50 11.38
CA ASP A 86 -7.18 -1.08 11.66
C ASP A 86 -5.77 -0.61 11.30
N VAL A 87 -5.65 0.61 10.78
CA VAL A 87 -4.37 1.22 10.41
C VAL A 87 -3.44 1.34 11.62
N ALA A 88 -3.98 1.53 12.83
CA ALA A 88 -3.20 1.57 14.07
C ALA A 88 -2.44 0.27 14.38
N LYS A 89 -2.76 -0.83 13.68
CA LYS A 89 -2.04 -2.11 13.81
C LYS A 89 -0.83 -2.24 12.89
N LEU A 90 -0.46 -1.21 12.16
CA LEU A 90 0.79 -1.19 11.41
C LEU A 90 1.96 -1.46 12.37
N ILE A 91 2.84 -2.39 12.00
CA ILE A 91 4.06 -2.71 12.79
C ILE A 91 5.02 -1.52 12.74
N TRP A 92 5.17 -0.89 11.58
CA TRP A 92 5.92 0.33 11.36
C TRP A 92 4.95 1.43 10.98
N SER A 93 5.00 2.54 11.68
CA SER A 93 4.22 3.73 11.35
C SER A 93 4.68 4.34 10.02
N VAL A 94 3.84 5.17 9.42
CA VAL A 94 4.20 5.90 8.18
C VAL A 94 5.50 6.70 8.35
N PRO A 95 5.73 7.46 9.43
CA PRO A 95 7.01 8.13 9.66
C PRO A 95 8.22 7.21 9.67
N GLU A 96 8.10 6.05 10.34
CA GLU A 96 9.19 5.07 10.40
C GLU A 96 9.48 4.46 9.02
N CYS A 97 8.43 4.15 8.23
CA CYS A 97 8.59 3.67 6.86
C CYS A 97 9.33 4.68 5.98
N ILE A 98 8.97 5.96 6.04
CA ILE A 98 9.61 7.03 5.27
C ILE A 98 11.07 7.19 5.69
N ALA A 99 11.33 7.28 6.99
CA ALA A 99 12.66 7.44 7.53
C ALA A 99 13.57 6.29 7.07
N TYR A 100 13.13 5.05 7.30
CA TYR A 100 13.90 3.86 6.93
C TYR A 100 14.19 3.77 5.43
N LEU A 101 13.18 3.98 4.58
CA LEU A 101 13.39 3.94 3.12
C LEU A 101 14.36 5.02 2.67
N SER A 102 14.30 6.21 3.27
CA SER A 102 15.15 7.33 2.91
C SER A 102 16.63 7.13 3.30
N GLU A 103 16.98 6.15 4.14
CA GLU A 103 18.36 5.75 4.41
C GLU A 103 19.03 5.06 3.21
N TYR A 104 18.24 4.37 2.38
CA TYR A 104 18.73 3.58 1.25
C TYR A 104 18.53 4.30 -0.08
N GLU A 105 17.38 4.98 -0.26
CA GLU A 105 17.01 5.64 -1.50
C GLU A 105 16.67 7.13 -1.25
N THR A 106 16.96 7.98 -2.22
CA THR A 106 16.43 9.34 -2.23
C THR A 106 14.98 9.30 -2.64
N LEU A 107 14.06 9.68 -1.75
CA LEU A 107 12.65 9.77 -2.08
C LEU A 107 12.40 11.00 -2.96
N GLU A 108 11.53 10.85 -3.96
CA GLU A 108 11.19 11.91 -4.90
C GLU A 108 9.69 12.26 -4.81
N PRO A 109 9.29 13.50 -5.15
CA PRO A 109 7.88 13.84 -5.28
C PRO A 109 7.18 12.96 -6.31
N GLY A 110 6.10 12.31 -5.91
CA GLY A 110 5.36 11.33 -6.74
C GLY A 110 5.63 9.88 -6.38
N ASP A 111 6.62 9.58 -5.56
CA ASP A 111 6.83 8.23 -5.05
C ASP A 111 5.63 7.76 -4.23
N LEU A 112 5.32 6.47 -4.36
CA LEU A 112 4.27 5.80 -3.61
C LEU A 112 4.86 4.72 -2.71
N ILE A 113 4.59 4.83 -1.41
CA ILE A 113 5.02 3.84 -0.42
C ILE A 113 3.81 2.98 -0.04
N MET A 114 3.88 1.69 -0.35
CA MET A 114 2.92 0.68 0.12
C MET A 114 3.32 0.24 1.53
N THR A 115 2.52 0.59 2.52
CA THR A 115 2.87 0.43 3.96
C THR A 115 2.52 -0.94 4.53
N GLY A 116 2.01 -1.84 3.71
CA GLY A 116 1.69 -3.21 4.10
C GLY A 116 0.21 -3.55 3.97
N THR A 117 -0.12 -4.80 4.25
CA THR A 117 -1.46 -5.36 4.12
C THR A 117 -1.85 -6.14 5.37
N PRO A 118 -3.14 -6.11 5.80
CA PRO A 118 -3.63 -6.96 6.87
C PRO A 118 -3.64 -8.44 6.48
N GLU A 119 -3.91 -9.30 7.45
CA GLU A 119 -4.20 -10.71 7.23
C GLU A 119 -5.43 -10.92 6.33
N GLY A 120 -5.61 -12.15 5.81
CA GLY A 120 -6.74 -12.50 4.96
C GLY A 120 -6.42 -12.47 3.45
N VAL A 121 -5.13 -12.39 3.08
CA VAL A 121 -4.71 -12.51 1.67
C VAL A 121 -5.15 -13.85 1.08
N ASN A 122 -5.74 -13.82 -0.13
CA ASN A 122 -6.21 -15.02 -0.80
C ASN A 122 -6.21 -14.79 -2.33
N ALA A 123 -6.41 -15.88 -3.08
CA ALA A 123 -6.48 -15.83 -4.53
C ALA A 123 -7.73 -15.07 -5.01
N VAL A 124 -7.59 -14.44 -6.17
CA VAL A 124 -8.66 -13.87 -6.97
C VAL A 124 -8.54 -14.43 -8.40
N VAL A 125 -9.65 -14.47 -9.11
CA VAL A 125 -9.73 -14.98 -10.49
C VAL A 125 -10.33 -13.93 -11.42
N ALA A 126 -10.18 -14.12 -12.72
CA ALA A 126 -10.80 -13.23 -13.70
C ALA A 126 -12.32 -13.13 -13.49
N GLY A 127 -12.86 -11.93 -13.49
CA GLY A 127 -14.24 -11.60 -13.18
C GLY A 127 -14.48 -11.15 -11.73
N ASP A 128 -13.59 -11.43 -10.81
CA ASP A 128 -13.73 -10.98 -9.43
C ASP A 128 -13.68 -9.45 -9.34
N VAL A 129 -14.53 -8.90 -8.47
CA VAL A 129 -14.58 -7.47 -8.13
C VAL A 129 -14.06 -7.28 -6.72
N MET A 130 -12.93 -6.58 -6.60
CA MET A 130 -12.30 -6.23 -5.34
C MET A 130 -12.69 -4.80 -4.96
N GLN A 131 -13.09 -4.59 -3.71
CA GLN A 131 -13.34 -3.26 -3.16
C GLN A 131 -12.46 -3.09 -1.93
N GLY A 132 -11.62 -2.05 -1.95
CA GLY A 132 -10.73 -1.68 -0.85
C GLY A 132 -11.16 -0.35 -0.24
N ASP A 133 -11.19 -0.29 1.08
CA ASP A 133 -11.59 0.90 1.84
C ASP A 133 -10.63 1.15 3.00
N ILE A 134 -10.31 2.43 3.21
CA ILE A 134 -9.62 2.93 4.40
C ILE A 134 -10.43 4.10 4.93
N ALA A 135 -10.72 4.08 6.22
CA ALA A 135 -11.50 5.13 6.88
C ALA A 135 -10.92 6.53 6.61
N GLY A 136 -11.76 7.45 6.17
CA GLY A 136 -11.35 8.82 5.84
C GLY A 136 -10.69 9.03 4.48
N LEU A 137 -10.48 7.96 3.69
CA LEU A 137 -9.91 8.04 2.33
C LEU A 137 -10.93 7.60 1.27
N ALA A 138 -10.65 7.94 0.02
CA ALA A 138 -11.42 7.42 -1.10
C ALA A 138 -11.17 5.90 -1.25
N GLY A 139 -12.24 5.11 -1.37
CA GLY A 139 -12.16 3.69 -1.67
C GLY A 139 -11.70 3.42 -3.11
N ILE A 140 -11.38 2.15 -3.38
CA ILE A 140 -11.00 1.68 -4.70
C ILE A 140 -11.85 0.46 -5.10
N THR A 141 -12.26 0.40 -6.35
CA THR A 141 -12.89 -0.80 -6.94
C THR A 141 -12.10 -1.26 -8.14
N VAL A 142 -11.72 -2.53 -8.16
CA VAL A 142 -10.93 -3.15 -9.22
C VAL A 142 -11.60 -4.43 -9.68
N THR A 143 -11.76 -4.59 -10.99
CA THR A 143 -12.19 -5.87 -11.60
C THR A 143 -10.98 -6.60 -12.14
N VAL A 144 -10.80 -7.84 -11.71
CA VAL A 144 -9.72 -8.71 -12.19
C VAL A 144 -10.02 -9.15 -13.63
N ARG A 145 -9.06 -8.96 -14.53
CA ARG A 145 -9.17 -9.39 -15.92
C ARG A 145 -8.18 -10.52 -16.22
N ALA A 146 -8.50 -11.31 -17.24
CA ALA A 146 -7.60 -12.33 -17.76
C ALA A 146 -6.40 -11.70 -18.48
#